data_1aa9ff7391d1759efb0cd068d217c68e
#
_entry.id   1aa9ff7391d1759efb0cd068d217c68e
#
_cell.length_a   1.000
_cell.length_b   1.000
_cell.length_c   1.000
_cell.angle_alpha   90.00
_cell.angle_beta   90.00
_cell.angle_gamma   90.00
#
_symmetry.space_group_name_H-M   'P 1'
#
loop_
_entity.id
_entity.type
_entity.pdbx_description
1 polymer ?
#
loop_
_entity_poly.entity_id
_entity_poly.type
_entity_poly.pdbx_seq_one_letter_code
_entity_poly.pdbx_strand_id
1 'polypeptide(L)'
;KSGYDVTFSSSPITLSVAGNTETISGQPVQLAVTLASNAGAPIKDALLHADFPFGFTFTGADPAAVSGGLWEVGDIQPGQNKTVTIRGSLSGQSGDSRVFRFTAGTRSGATSTAITTSLADTTYAMQISQPFLGLSIGVNNGSGKGVIAAPGDTVTISVTYQNNIPTEITDAIIVARLSGVEIDGTSVKTADGFFRSTDN
;
A
#
# COMPACT_ATOMS: atom_id res chain seq x y z
N LYS A 1 -29.41 25.26 41.41
CA LYS A 1 -28.27 24.63 40.66
C LYS A 1 -28.89 23.54 39.81
N SER A 2 -28.96 23.72 38.52
CA SER A 2 -29.33 22.67 37.59
C SER A 2 -28.05 21.93 37.22
N GLY A 3 -27.95 20.66 37.56
CA GLY A 3 -26.87 19.76 37.11
C GLY A 3 -27.29 19.08 35.82
N TYR A 4 -26.37 18.96 34.88
CA TYR A 4 -26.53 18.15 33.67
C TYR A 4 -25.70 16.89 33.85
N ASP A 5 -26.34 15.75 33.75
CA ASP A 5 -25.62 14.47 33.69
C ASP A 5 -25.15 14.26 32.22
N VAL A 6 -23.85 14.25 32.02
CA VAL A 6 -23.26 13.91 30.73
C VAL A 6 -22.83 12.44 30.78
N THR A 7 -23.55 11.62 30.05
CA THR A 7 -23.19 10.21 29.89
C THR A 7 -22.28 10.06 28.69
N PHE A 8 -21.02 9.66 28.93
CA PHE A 8 -20.11 9.26 27.85
C PHE A 8 -20.41 7.80 27.49
N SER A 9 -20.93 7.54 26.32
CA SER A 9 -21.03 6.18 25.80
C SER A 9 -19.78 5.84 24.98
N SER A 10 -19.26 4.62 25.16
CA SER A 10 -18.27 4.07 24.26
C SER A 10 -18.87 3.89 22.85
N SER A 11 -18.03 3.92 21.80
CA SER A 11 -18.50 3.66 20.44
C SER A 11 -19.28 2.32 20.41
N PRO A 12 -20.45 2.30 19.75
CA PRO A 12 -21.27 1.08 19.65
C PRO A 12 -20.59 -0.02 18.82
N ILE A 13 -19.59 0.32 18.02
CA ILE A 13 -18.76 -0.61 17.25
C ILE A 13 -17.28 -0.35 17.56
N THR A 14 -16.53 -1.41 17.74
CA THR A 14 -15.06 -1.38 17.67
C THR A 14 -14.61 -1.97 16.35
N LEU A 15 -13.79 -1.22 15.60
CA LEU A 15 -13.11 -1.70 14.40
C LEU A 15 -11.68 -2.12 14.76
N SER A 16 -11.30 -3.32 14.32
CA SER A 16 -9.92 -3.78 14.38
C SER A 16 -9.48 -4.34 13.02
N VAL A 17 -8.22 -4.18 12.69
CA VAL A 17 -7.63 -4.68 11.45
C VAL A 17 -6.44 -5.55 11.79
N ALA A 18 -6.42 -6.76 11.25
CA ALA A 18 -5.32 -7.70 11.38
C ALA A 18 -4.75 -8.00 9.99
N GLY A 19 -3.42 -8.06 9.92
CA GLY A 19 -2.67 -8.32 8.69
C GLY A 19 -1.18 -8.12 8.90
N ASN A 20 -0.39 -8.23 7.84
CA ASN A 20 1.03 -7.91 7.88
C ASN A 20 1.22 -6.38 7.82
N THR A 21 2.08 -5.85 8.68
CA THR A 21 2.44 -4.43 8.69
C THR A 21 3.47 -4.06 7.62
N GLU A 22 4.08 -5.08 6.99
CA GLU A 22 5.07 -4.93 5.93
C GLU A 22 4.76 -5.87 4.76
N THR A 23 5.11 -5.44 3.55
CA THR A 23 5.02 -6.24 2.33
C THR A 23 6.14 -5.89 1.35
N ILE A 24 6.37 -6.77 0.39
CA ILE A 24 7.18 -6.48 -0.80
C ILE A 24 6.24 -5.94 -1.87
N SER A 25 6.68 -4.93 -2.62
CA SER A 25 5.89 -4.33 -3.70
C SER A 25 5.39 -5.39 -4.69
N GLY A 26 4.07 -5.38 -4.97
CA GLY A 26 3.41 -6.31 -5.89
C GLY A 26 3.04 -7.67 -5.29
N GLN A 27 3.45 -7.98 -4.06
CA GLN A 27 3.06 -9.23 -3.40
C GLN A 27 1.59 -9.20 -2.95
N PRO A 28 0.93 -10.39 -2.92
CA PRO A 28 -0.40 -10.52 -2.36
C PRO A 28 -0.41 -10.11 -0.88
N VAL A 29 -1.40 -9.31 -0.50
CA VAL A 29 -1.66 -8.91 0.88
C VAL A 29 -3.09 -9.27 1.26
N GLN A 30 -3.27 -9.57 2.55
CA GLN A 30 -4.57 -9.89 3.11
C GLN A 30 -4.78 -9.11 4.39
N LEU A 31 -5.94 -8.47 4.53
CA LEU A 31 -6.37 -7.76 5.72
C LEU A 31 -7.68 -8.36 6.22
N ALA A 32 -7.78 -8.63 7.52
CA ALA A 32 -9.01 -9.03 8.17
C ALA A 32 -9.54 -7.86 9.00
N VAL A 33 -10.67 -7.29 8.59
CA VAL A 33 -11.34 -6.18 9.27
C VAL A 33 -12.48 -6.74 10.09
N THR A 34 -12.41 -6.58 11.40
CA THR A 34 -13.43 -7.10 12.34
C THR A 34 -14.21 -5.95 12.97
N LEU A 35 -15.53 -6.04 12.88
CA LEU A 35 -16.49 -5.18 13.53
C LEU A 35 -17.02 -5.92 14.77
N ALA A 36 -16.73 -5.41 15.96
CA ALA A 36 -17.23 -5.94 17.22
C ALA A 36 -18.31 -5.01 17.79
N SER A 37 -19.50 -5.56 18.07
CA SER A 37 -20.59 -4.79 18.65
C SER A 37 -20.44 -4.65 20.17
N ASN A 38 -20.36 -3.42 20.64
CA ASN A 38 -20.40 -3.05 22.06
C ASN A 38 -21.78 -2.50 22.48
N ALA A 39 -22.73 -2.49 21.54
CA ALA A 39 -24.06 -1.95 21.78
C ALA A 39 -24.91 -2.88 22.66
N GLY A 40 -25.78 -2.32 23.47
CA GLY A 40 -26.78 -3.07 24.22
C GLY A 40 -28.00 -3.51 23.42
N ALA A 41 -28.13 -3.07 22.17
CA ALA A 41 -29.19 -3.40 21.23
C ALA A 41 -28.61 -3.75 19.84
N PRO A 42 -29.34 -4.50 19.00
CA PRO A 42 -28.88 -4.81 17.66
C PRO A 42 -28.62 -3.57 16.81
N ILE A 43 -27.48 -3.53 16.15
CA ILE A 43 -27.15 -2.50 15.15
C ILE A 43 -27.71 -2.99 13.82
N LYS A 44 -28.63 -2.22 13.24
CA LYS A 44 -29.33 -2.56 12.01
C LYS A 44 -28.59 -1.99 10.80
N ASP A 45 -28.66 -2.74 9.68
CA ASP A 45 -28.16 -2.30 8.38
C ASP A 45 -26.71 -1.76 8.41
N ALA A 46 -25.81 -2.44 9.11
CA ALA A 46 -24.43 -2.03 9.22
C ALA A 46 -23.70 -2.18 7.88
N LEU A 47 -22.92 -1.17 7.55
CA LEU A 47 -22.03 -1.11 6.41
C LEU A 47 -20.58 -0.97 6.87
N LEU A 48 -19.66 -1.53 6.09
CA LEU A 48 -18.23 -1.27 6.18
C LEU A 48 -17.77 -0.64 4.87
N HIS A 49 -17.06 0.45 4.94
CA HIS A 49 -16.40 1.08 3.79
C HIS A 49 -14.88 1.09 4.00
N ALA A 50 -14.14 0.82 2.93
CA ALA A 50 -12.68 0.88 2.90
C ALA A 50 -12.22 1.87 1.83
N ASP A 51 -11.40 2.85 2.25
CA ASP A 51 -10.63 3.70 1.35
C ASP A 51 -9.25 3.06 1.17
N PHE A 52 -8.97 2.62 -0.04
CA PHE A 52 -7.71 1.99 -0.39
C PHE A 52 -6.65 3.02 -0.74
N PRO A 53 -5.40 2.83 -0.28
CA PRO A 53 -4.32 3.73 -0.64
C PRO A 53 -3.91 3.59 -2.11
N PHE A 54 -3.24 4.61 -2.62
CA PHE A 54 -2.61 4.56 -3.94
C PHE A 54 -1.65 3.37 -4.04
N GLY A 55 -1.70 2.67 -5.17
CA GLY A 55 -0.91 1.47 -5.43
C GLY A 55 -1.52 0.17 -4.92
N PHE A 56 -2.69 0.23 -4.26
CA PHE A 56 -3.42 -0.99 -3.90
C PHE A 56 -4.32 -1.44 -5.05
N THR A 57 -4.17 -2.71 -5.44
CA THR A 57 -5.03 -3.37 -6.42
C THR A 57 -5.90 -4.40 -5.69
N PHE A 58 -7.18 -4.12 -5.56
CA PHE A 58 -8.14 -5.04 -4.96
C PHE A 58 -8.37 -6.25 -5.85
N THR A 59 -8.26 -7.47 -5.31
CA THR A 59 -8.47 -8.72 -6.06
C THR A 59 -9.70 -9.50 -5.58
N GLY A 60 -10.20 -9.22 -4.37
CA GLY A 60 -11.39 -9.88 -3.84
C GLY A 60 -11.53 -9.71 -2.34
N ALA A 61 -12.69 -10.12 -1.83
CA ALA A 61 -12.97 -10.15 -0.40
C ALA A 61 -13.94 -11.28 -0.04
N ASP A 62 -13.98 -11.62 1.24
CA ASP A 62 -14.95 -12.55 1.83
C ASP A 62 -15.52 -11.91 3.12
N PRO A 63 -16.84 -11.63 3.18
CA PRO A 63 -17.81 -11.71 2.07
C PRO A 63 -17.47 -10.78 0.90
N ALA A 64 -18.06 -11.04 -0.28
CA ALA A 64 -17.84 -10.22 -1.46
C ALA A 64 -18.28 -8.77 -1.23
N ALA A 65 -17.50 -7.80 -1.77
CA ALA A 65 -17.87 -6.40 -1.75
C ALA A 65 -19.10 -6.15 -2.67
N VAL A 66 -19.96 -5.24 -2.26
CA VAL A 66 -21.10 -4.79 -3.08
C VAL A 66 -20.63 -3.87 -4.19
N SER A 67 -19.73 -2.95 -3.88
CA SER A 67 -19.06 -2.07 -4.85
C SER A 67 -17.84 -1.40 -4.19
N GLY A 68 -16.81 -1.07 -4.99
CA GLY A 68 -15.74 -0.10 -4.69
C GLY A 68 -15.25 0.00 -3.24
N GLY A 69 -15.06 -1.12 -2.52
CA GLY A 69 -14.65 -1.09 -1.12
C GLY A 69 -15.82 -0.96 -0.11
N LEU A 70 -17.07 -1.24 -0.54
CA LEU A 70 -18.23 -1.22 0.34
C LEU A 70 -18.76 -2.64 0.57
N TRP A 71 -19.08 -2.95 1.83
CA TRP A 71 -19.70 -4.21 2.27
C TRP A 71 -20.97 -3.95 3.04
N GLU A 72 -22.01 -4.71 2.70
CA GLU A 72 -23.22 -4.85 3.52
C GLU A 72 -22.96 -5.91 4.60
N VAL A 73 -22.63 -5.45 5.80
CA VAL A 73 -22.37 -6.33 6.94
C VAL A 73 -23.69 -6.89 7.52
N GLY A 74 -24.77 -6.11 7.31
CA GLY A 74 -26.10 -6.45 7.81
C GLY A 74 -26.25 -6.18 9.30
N ASP A 75 -27.20 -6.89 9.94
CA ASP A 75 -27.46 -6.73 11.36
C ASP A 75 -26.33 -7.33 12.21
N ILE A 76 -25.90 -6.59 13.25
CA ILE A 76 -24.91 -7.04 14.23
C ILE A 76 -25.57 -7.09 15.61
N GLN A 77 -25.65 -8.28 16.19
CA GLN A 77 -26.24 -8.46 17.54
C GLN A 77 -25.28 -7.96 18.64
N PRO A 78 -25.79 -7.62 19.82
CA PRO A 78 -24.95 -7.30 20.98
C PRO A 78 -23.89 -8.37 21.22
N GLY A 79 -22.61 -7.94 21.33
CA GLY A 79 -21.47 -8.84 21.52
C GLY A 79 -21.06 -9.68 20.31
N GLN A 80 -21.73 -9.53 19.17
CA GLN A 80 -21.38 -10.24 17.92
C GLN A 80 -20.22 -9.57 17.21
N ASN A 81 -19.37 -10.40 16.60
CA ASN A 81 -18.31 -9.97 15.70
C ASN A 81 -18.63 -10.36 14.26
N LYS A 82 -18.33 -9.47 13.33
CA LYS A 82 -18.38 -9.70 11.89
C LYS A 82 -17.01 -9.38 11.32
N THR A 83 -16.49 -10.24 10.45
CA THR A 83 -15.18 -10.05 9.84
C THR A 83 -15.31 -10.03 8.32
N VAL A 84 -14.62 -9.08 7.70
CA VAL A 84 -14.43 -8.98 6.25
C VAL A 84 -12.96 -9.21 5.97
N THR A 85 -12.65 -10.22 5.16
CA THR A 85 -11.29 -10.51 4.70
C THR A 85 -11.08 -9.89 3.32
N ILE A 86 -10.16 -8.95 3.21
CA ILE A 86 -9.85 -8.21 1.99
C ILE A 86 -8.54 -8.74 1.42
N ARG A 87 -8.50 -8.98 0.11
CA ARG A 87 -7.31 -9.45 -0.62
C ARG A 87 -6.96 -8.50 -1.74
N GLY A 88 -5.68 -8.34 -1.97
CA GLY A 88 -5.17 -7.49 -3.03
C GLY A 88 -3.65 -7.58 -3.14
N SER A 89 -3.06 -6.68 -3.89
CA SER A 89 -1.61 -6.47 -3.92
C SER A 89 -1.30 -4.99 -3.73
N LEU A 90 -0.16 -4.67 -3.11
CA LEU A 90 0.25 -3.32 -2.84
C LEU A 90 1.56 -3.01 -3.54
N SER A 91 1.57 -1.99 -4.39
CA SER A 91 2.73 -1.58 -5.17
C SER A 91 3.24 -0.21 -4.73
N GLY A 92 4.56 -0.04 -4.70
CA GLY A 92 5.22 1.22 -4.34
C GLY A 92 6.72 1.05 -4.22
N GLN A 93 7.39 2.06 -3.68
CA GLN A 93 8.84 2.07 -3.47
C GLN A 93 9.19 1.59 -2.06
N SER A 94 10.45 1.17 -1.88
CA SER A 94 10.96 0.81 -0.56
C SER A 94 10.88 2.00 0.40
N GLY A 95 10.34 1.75 1.59
CA GLY A 95 10.13 2.77 2.61
C GLY A 95 8.77 3.50 2.51
N ASP A 96 8.02 3.30 1.43
CA ASP A 96 6.67 3.86 1.33
C ASP A 96 5.77 3.29 2.42
N SER A 97 5.05 4.16 3.12
CA SER A 97 3.96 3.79 4.03
C SER A 97 2.61 4.07 3.37
N ARG A 98 1.77 3.06 3.32
CA ARG A 98 0.43 3.12 2.71
C ARG A 98 -0.62 2.93 3.78
N VAL A 99 -1.59 3.81 3.84
CA VAL A 99 -2.61 3.85 4.90
C VAL A 99 -3.96 3.49 4.30
N PHE A 100 -4.51 2.37 4.75
CA PHE A 100 -5.89 1.97 4.54
C PHE A 100 -6.77 2.67 5.58
N ARG A 101 -7.94 3.11 5.20
CA ARG A 101 -8.95 3.69 6.11
C ARG A 101 -10.21 2.87 6.04
N PHE A 102 -10.79 2.62 7.19
CA PHE A 102 -12.02 1.83 7.33
C PHE A 102 -13.02 2.61 8.15
N THR A 103 -14.24 2.69 7.65
CA THR A 103 -15.37 3.34 8.33
C THR A 103 -16.49 2.32 8.45
N ALA A 104 -16.98 2.11 9.66
CA ALA A 104 -18.20 1.34 9.92
C ALA A 104 -19.33 2.28 10.33
N GLY A 105 -20.52 2.00 9.83
CA GLY A 105 -21.68 2.82 10.14
C GLY A 105 -22.96 2.17 9.68
N THR A 106 -24.05 2.93 9.72
CA THR A 106 -25.37 2.48 9.29
C THR A 106 -25.89 3.33 8.14
N ARG A 107 -26.76 2.75 7.32
CA ARG A 107 -27.43 3.43 6.22
C ARG A 107 -28.84 3.93 6.64
N SER A 108 -29.31 4.96 5.94
CA SER A 108 -30.68 5.42 6.06
C SER A 108 -31.53 4.79 4.96
N GLY A 109 -32.26 3.71 5.33
CA GLY A 109 -33.13 2.97 4.40
C GLY A 109 -32.43 1.85 3.65
N ALA A 110 -33.19 0.80 3.32
CA ALA A 110 -32.70 -0.48 2.81
C ALA A 110 -31.99 -0.40 1.44
N THR A 111 -32.21 0.64 0.67
CA THR A 111 -31.66 0.81 -0.69
C THR A 111 -30.44 1.73 -0.75
N SER A 112 -30.07 2.41 0.38
CA SER A 112 -28.91 3.29 0.40
C SER A 112 -27.60 2.49 0.45
N THR A 113 -26.69 2.79 -0.44
CA THR A 113 -25.31 2.24 -0.46
C THR A 113 -24.30 3.15 0.24
N ALA A 114 -24.76 4.24 0.88
CA ALA A 114 -23.89 5.17 1.58
C ALA A 114 -24.06 5.04 3.10
N ILE A 115 -22.96 5.16 3.83
CA ILE A 115 -22.97 5.32 5.29
C ILE A 115 -23.52 6.72 5.58
N THR A 116 -24.66 6.79 6.28
CA THR A 116 -25.27 8.04 6.72
C THR A 116 -24.89 8.41 8.15
N THR A 117 -24.59 7.41 8.98
CA THR A 117 -24.13 7.60 10.35
C THR A 117 -22.87 6.78 10.56
N SER A 118 -21.71 7.44 10.69
CA SER A 118 -20.47 6.78 11.09
C SER A 118 -20.55 6.40 12.57
N LEU A 119 -20.18 5.16 12.88
CA LEU A 119 -20.16 4.61 14.24
C LEU A 119 -18.73 4.36 14.72
N ALA A 120 -17.82 4.03 13.79
CA ALA A 120 -16.40 3.79 14.09
C ALA A 120 -15.54 4.00 12.86
N ASP A 121 -14.33 4.52 13.07
CA ASP A 121 -13.29 4.68 12.07
C ASP A 121 -11.98 4.09 12.57
N THR A 122 -11.19 3.52 11.68
CA THR A 122 -9.84 3.05 11.99
C THR A 122 -8.93 3.16 10.78
N THR A 123 -7.63 3.20 11.01
CA THR A 123 -6.61 3.19 9.97
C THR A 123 -5.65 2.04 10.16
N TYR A 124 -5.12 1.54 9.06
CA TYR A 124 -4.11 0.49 9.06
C TYR A 124 -2.97 0.88 8.13
N ALA A 125 -1.77 1.02 8.67
CA ALA A 125 -0.58 1.35 7.90
C ALA A 125 0.17 0.07 7.52
N MET A 126 0.58 -0.02 6.26
CA MET A 126 1.43 -1.08 5.73
C MET A 126 2.64 -0.46 5.06
N GLN A 127 3.84 -0.92 5.42
CA GLN A 127 5.09 -0.46 4.85
C GLN A 127 5.54 -1.37 3.71
N ILE A 128 6.06 -0.77 2.63
CA ILE A 128 6.71 -1.50 1.56
C ILE A 128 8.20 -1.60 1.90
N SER A 129 8.64 -2.80 2.28
CA SER A 129 10.02 -3.05 2.73
C SER A 129 11.02 -3.15 1.59
N GLN A 130 10.56 -3.63 0.42
CA GLN A 130 11.40 -3.75 -0.78
C GLN A 130 10.59 -3.47 -2.04
N PRO A 131 11.22 -2.85 -3.08
CA PRO A 131 10.58 -2.74 -4.39
C PRO A 131 10.55 -4.13 -5.06
N PHE A 132 9.62 -4.35 -5.99
CA PHE A 132 9.56 -5.62 -6.76
C PHE A 132 10.84 -5.87 -7.58
N LEU A 133 11.50 -4.79 -8.02
CA LEU A 133 12.79 -4.82 -8.71
C LEU A 133 13.80 -3.98 -7.92
N GLY A 134 14.77 -4.65 -7.30
CA GLY A 134 15.91 -3.99 -6.66
C GLY A 134 16.90 -3.50 -7.70
N LEU A 135 17.37 -2.26 -7.58
CA LEU A 135 18.41 -1.69 -8.43
C LEU A 135 19.56 -1.17 -7.56
N SER A 136 20.78 -1.43 -7.99
CA SER A 136 21.96 -0.82 -7.40
C SER A 136 22.97 -0.38 -8.47
N ILE A 137 23.68 0.70 -8.18
CA ILE A 137 24.71 1.27 -9.07
C ILE A 137 26.04 1.19 -8.35
N GLY A 138 27.03 0.61 -9.03
CA GLY A 138 28.42 0.58 -8.63
C GLY A 138 29.28 1.39 -9.60
N VAL A 139 30.33 2.02 -9.08
CA VAL A 139 31.33 2.74 -9.87
C VAL A 139 32.71 2.22 -9.49
N ASN A 140 33.51 1.78 -10.46
CA ASN A 140 34.85 1.22 -10.27
C ASN A 140 34.90 0.11 -9.20
N ASN A 141 33.94 -0.82 -9.23
CA ASN A 141 33.75 -1.90 -8.24
C ASN A 141 33.47 -1.45 -6.80
N GLY A 142 33.22 -0.15 -6.58
CA GLY A 142 32.79 0.41 -5.31
C GLY A 142 31.27 0.57 -5.29
N SER A 143 30.62 0.15 -4.20
CA SER A 143 29.23 0.45 -3.93
C SER A 143 29.19 1.65 -2.99
N GLY A 144 28.83 2.85 -3.48
CA GLY A 144 28.63 3.96 -2.57
C GLY A 144 28.92 5.35 -3.12
N LYS A 145 28.62 6.34 -2.29
CA LYS A 145 28.85 7.77 -2.59
C LYS A 145 30.36 8.10 -2.50
N GLY A 146 30.87 8.86 -3.47
CA GLY A 146 32.18 9.47 -3.34
C GLY A 146 33.32 8.76 -4.07
N VAL A 147 33.05 8.19 -5.25
CA VAL A 147 34.13 7.71 -6.13
C VAL A 147 34.79 8.95 -6.77
N ILE A 148 36.11 9.08 -6.64
CA ILE A 148 36.90 10.15 -7.23
C ILE A 148 37.54 9.59 -8.51
N ALA A 149 37.37 10.29 -9.61
CA ALA A 149 38.02 10.04 -10.89
C ALA A 149 38.67 11.32 -11.39
N ALA A 150 39.87 11.22 -11.96
CA ALA A 150 40.55 12.34 -12.61
C ALA A 150 40.12 12.47 -14.08
N PRO A 151 40.25 13.65 -14.69
CA PRO A 151 40.05 13.80 -16.11
C PRO A 151 40.93 12.85 -16.91
N GLY A 152 40.32 12.06 -17.82
CA GLY A 152 40.99 11.04 -18.62
C GLY A 152 40.98 9.63 -18.03
N ASP A 153 40.50 9.47 -16.80
CA ASP A 153 40.33 8.14 -16.22
C ASP A 153 39.20 7.36 -16.88
N THR A 154 39.42 6.05 -17.03
CA THR A 154 38.34 5.15 -17.43
C THR A 154 37.50 4.78 -16.23
N VAL A 155 36.22 5.06 -16.30
CA VAL A 155 35.26 4.76 -15.23
C VAL A 155 34.37 3.59 -15.66
N THR A 156 34.29 2.57 -14.83
CA THR A 156 33.36 1.45 -15.04
C THR A 156 32.12 1.67 -14.17
N ILE A 157 30.95 1.74 -14.80
CA ILE A 157 29.67 1.84 -14.12
C ILE A 157 28.96 0.49 -14.27
N SER A 158 28.57 -0.10 -13.16
CA SER A 158 27.77 -1.33 -13.11
C SER A 158 26.39 -1.03 -12.58
N VAL A 159 25.37 -1.51 -13.27
CA VAL A 159 23.98 -1.50 -12.79
C VAL A 159 23.59 -2.95 -12.53
N THR A 160 23.33 -3.27 -11.27
CA THR A 160 22.83 -4.59 -10.89
C THR A 160 21.36 -4.51 -10.56
N TYR A 161 20.62 -5.53 -10.92
CA TYR A 161 19.20 -5.64 -10.66
C TYR A 161 18.88 -7.00 -10.06
N GLN A 162 17.84 -7.01 -9.21
CA GLN A 162 17.35 -8.20 -8.53
C GLN A 162 15.84 -8.23 -8.55
N ASN A 163 15.28 -9.34 -9.03
CA ASN A 163 13.87 -9.62 -8.88
C ASN A 163 13.58 -10.06 -7.43
N ASN A 164 12.81 -9.27 -6.69
CA ASN A 164 12.44 -9.53 -5.28
C ASN A 164 11.11 -10.27 -5.13
N ILE A 165 10.42 -10.59 -6.24
CA ILE A 165 9.16 -11.32 -6.23
C ILE A 165 9.32 -12.69 -6.88
N PRO A 166 8.49 -13.70 -6.50
CA PRO A 166 8.61 -15.06 -7.04
C PRO A 166 8.13 -15.20 -8.49
N THR A 167 7.47 -14.17 -9.03
CA THR A 167 7.02 -14.14 -10.43
C THR A 167 8.08 -13.52 -11.33
N GLU A 168 8.20 -14.03 -12.54
CA GLU A 168 9.07 -13.45 -13.56
C GLU A 168 8.63 -12.02 -13.91
N ILE A 169 9.61 -11.11 -14.05
CA ILE A 169 9.40 -9.76 -14.55
C ILE A 169 9.81 -9.76 -16.02
N THR A 170 8.85 -9.57 -16.91
CA THR A 170 9.08 -9.52 -18.37
C THR A 170 9.17 -8.07 -18.84
N ASP A 171 9.88 -7.85 -19.94
CA ASP A 171 9.97 -6.55 -20.65
C ASP A 171 10.46 -5.38 -19.78
N ALA A 172 11.29 -5.65 -18.76
CA ALA A 172 11.85 -4.61 -17.93
C ALA A 172 12.88 -3.77 -18.70
N ILE A 173 12.72 -2.44 -18.67
CA ILE A 173 13.67 -1.49 -19.25
C ILE A 173 14.34 -0.74 -18.11
N ILE A 174 15.68 -0.80 -18.06
CA ILE A 174 16.49 -0.04 -17.09
C ILE A 174 17.15 1.12 -17.84
N VAL A 175 16.91 2.34 -17.37
CA VAL A 175 17.51 3.55 -17.94
C VAL A 175 18.45 4.15 -16.89
N ALA A 176 19.74 4.18 -17.21
CA ALA A 176 20.75 4.90 -16.43
C ALA A 176 21.07 6.23 -17.10
N ARG A 177 20.93 7.33 -16.39
CA ARG A 177 21.28 8.67 -16.86
C ARG A 177 22.57 9.13 -16.19
N LEU A 178 23.50 9.61 -16.99
CA LEU A 178 24.75 10.21 -16.56
C LEU A 178 24.59 11.74 -16.68
N SER A 179 24.78 12.47 -15.60
CA SER A 179 24.64 13.93 -15.59
C SER A 179 25.73 14.59 -14.76
N GLY A 180 26.03 15.86 -15.05
CA GLY A 180 26.97 16.67 -14.25
C GLY A 180 28.45 16.42 -14.54
N VAL A 181 28.79 15.62 -15.56
CA VAL A 181 30.18 15.35 -15.99
C VAL A 181 30.22 15.39 -17.50
N GLU A 182 31.27 16.01 -18.08
CA GLU A 182 31.52 15.93 -19.51
C GLU A 182 32.08 14.53 -19.82
N ILE A 183 31.37 13.80 -20.66
CA ILE A 183 31.72 12.42 -21.05
C ILE A 183 32.02 12.40 -22.54
N ASP A 184 33.16 11.84 -22.90
CA ASP A 184 33.44 11.50 -24.30
C ASP A 184 32.53 10.33 -24.73
N GLY A 185 31.42 10.66 -25.38
CA GLY A 185 30.43 9.67 -25.84
C GLY A 185 31.01 8.64 -26.82
N THR A 186 32.12 8.92 -27.48
CA THR A 186 32.78 7.99 -28.40
C THR A 186 33.56 6.92 -27.67
N SER A 187 33.95 7.16 -26.43
CA SER A 187 34.69 6.23 -25.57
C SER A 187 33.79 5.25 -24.82
N VAL A 188 32.46 5.49 -24.80
CA VAL A 188 31.53 4.65 -24.03
C VAL A 188 31.36 3.29 -24.68
N LYS A 189 31.59 2.24 -23.88
CA LYS A 189 31.37 0.83 -24.26
C LYS A 189 30.31 0.25 -23.31
N THR A 190 29.34 -0.45 -23.88
CA THR A 190 28.28 -1.13 -23.12
C THR A 190 28.45 -2.64 -23.26
N ALA A 191 28.30 -3.38 -22.19
CA ALA A 191 28.25 -4.83 -22.21
C ALA A 191 26.87 -5.33 -22.67
N ASP A 192 25.82 -4.69 -22.13
CA ASP A 192 24.41 -4.94 -22.49
C ASP A 192 23.72 -3.60 -22.75
N GLY A 193 22.75 -3.60 -23.69
CA GLY A 193 22.02 -2.40 -24.04
C GLY A 193 22.81 -1.46 -24.98
N PHE A 194 22.44 -0.19 -24.99
CA PHE A 194 23.04 0.83 -25.86
C PHE A 194 23.13 2.17 -25.17
N PHE A 195 24.12 2.96 -25.53
CA PHE A 195 24.32 4.33 -25.08
C PHE A 195 23.78 5.33 -26.11
N ARG A 196 23.05 6.34 -25.64
CA ARG A 196 22.61 7.49 -26.45
C ARG A 196 23.23 8.77 -25.91
N SER A 197 23.99 9.47 -26.72
CA SER A 197 24.61 10.74 -26.35
C SER A 197 23.68 11.95 -26.43
N THR A 198 22.48 11.77 -27.00
CA THR A 198 21.53 12.88 -27.32
C THR A 198 20.45 13.11 -26.25
N ASP A 199 20.42 12.32 -25.19
CA ASP A 199 19.41 12.41 -24.14
C ASP A 199 19.94 13.20 -22.89
N ASN A 200 20.68 14.31 -23.13
CA ASN A 200 21.08 15.26 -22.09
C ASN A 200 20.02 16.34 -21.90
#